data_3713acdefd1afe10b6cc68744ecb98b9
#
_entry.id   3713acdefd1afe10b6cc68744ecb98b9
#
_cell.length_a   1.000
_cell.length_b   1.000
_cell.length_c   1.000
_cell.angle_alpha   90.00
_cell.angle_beta   90.00
_cell.angle_gamma   90.00
#
_symmetry.space_group_name_H-M   'P 1'
#
loop_
_entity.id
_entity.type
_entity.pdbx_description
1 polymer ?
#
loop_
_entity_poly.entity_id
_entity_poly.type
_entity_poly.pdbx_seq_one_letter_code
_entity_poly.pdbx_strand_id
1 'polypeptide(L)'
;MKTPVVIREHYTLYLEFFDNFLWFHTDIGKWTSKIKQEFIKDLNTLQSLLPLPLVAMVQEDNSKLAKFGTTLGWIKGNEIMLNNGSKANIYSWSK
;
A
#
# COMPACT_ATOMS: atom_id res chain seq x y z
N MET A 1 -10.57 7.34 -8.44
CA MET A 1 -11.28 6.04 -8.32
C MET A 1 -10.28 4.91 -8.32
N LYS A 2 -10.38 4.00 -7.35
CA LYS A 2 -9.47 2.87 -7.28
C LYS A 2 -9.97 1.70 -8.12
N THR A 3 -9.04 1.03 -8.79
CA THR A 3 -9.33 -0.07 -9.70
C THR A 3 -8.69 -1.36 -9.17
N PRO A 4 -9.43 -2.47 -9.07
CA PRO A 4 -8.82 -3.73 -8.66
C PRO A 4 -7.90 -4.24 -9.74
N VAL A 5 -6.68 -4.62 -9.37
CA VAL A 5 -5.65 -5.10 -10.31
C VAL A 5 -5.18 -6.51 -9.99
N VAL A 6 -5.33 -6.95 -8.74
CA VAL A 6 -5.07 -8.34 -8.35
C VAL A 6 -6.19 -8.75 -7.42
N ILE A 7 -6.88 -9.84 -7.76
CA ILE A 7 -7.99 -10.37 -6.97
C ILE A 7 -7.63 -11.79 -6.53
N ARG A 8 -7.48 -11.99 -5.23
CA ARG A 8 -7.21 -13.30 -4.63
C ARG A 8 -8.32 -13.64 -3.65
N GLU A 9 -8.34 -14.87 -3.21
CA GLU A 9 -9.35 -15.35 -2.28
C GLU A 9 -9.37 -14.55 -0.97
N HIS A 10 -8.18 -14.21 -0.47
CA HIS A 10 -8.03 -13.61 0.86
C HIS A 10 -7.66 -12.13 0.83
N TYR A 11 -7.41 -11.56 -0.34
CA TYR A 11 -7.11 -10.13 -0.46
C TYR A 11 -7.32 -9.65 -1.89
N THR A 12 -7.50 -8.34 -2.02
CA THR A 12 -7.57 -7.66 -3.31
C THR A 12 -6.64 -6.45 -3.28
N LEU A 13 -5.90 -6.25 -4.35
CA LEU A 13 -5.02 -5.10 -4.51
C LEU A 13 -5.66 -4.13 -5.50
N TYR A 14 -5.63 -2.84 -5.16
CA TYR A 14 -6.21 -1.78 -5.98
C TYR A 14 -5.16 -0.73 -6.30
N LEU A 15 -5.31 -0.08 -7.45
CA LEU A 15 -4.52 1.09 -7.82
C LEU A 15 -5.43 2.27 -8.09
N GLU A 16 -4.93 3.45 -7.75
CA GLU A 16 -5.58 4.71 -8.07
C GLU A 16 -4.49 5.69 -8.53
N PHE A 17 -4.61 6.19 -9.75
CA PHE A 17 -3.69 7.22 -10.22
C PHE A 17 -4.29 8.58 -9.91
N PHE A 18 -3.63 9.34 -9.06
CA PHE A 18 -4.10 10.64 -8.63
C PHE A 18 -2.92 11.54 -8.26
N ASP A 19 -2.93 12.78 -8.73
CA ASP A 19 -1.91 13.79 -8.41
C ASP A 19 -0.50 13.28 -8.71
N ASN A 20 -0.34 12.61 -9.86
CA ASN A 20 0.93 12.07 -10.37
C ASN A 20 1.52 10.93 -9.52
N PHE A 21 0.74 10.34 -8.63
CA PHE A 21 1.15 9.17 -7.84
C PHE A 21 0.28 7.96 -8.16
N LEU A 22 0.88 6.78 -8.03
CA LEU A 22 0.16 5.51 -8.09
C LEU A 22 -0.16 5.08 -6.66
N TRP A 23 -1.37 5.38 -6.21
CA TRP A 23 -1.81 5.06 -4.85
C TRP A 23 -2.23 3.60 -4.77
N PHE A 24 -1.68 2.91 -3.78
CA PHE A 24 -1.98 1.51 -3.53
C PHE A 24 -3.00 1.39 -2.40
N HIS A 25 -4.01 0.55 -2.62
CA HIS A 25 -5.01 0.22 -1.61
C HIS A 25 -5.17 -1.29 -1.57
N THR A 26 -5.56 -1.83 -0.44
CA THR A 26 -5.81 -3.26 -0.31
C THR A 26 -6.91 -3.54 0.69
N ASP A 27 -7.67 -4.59 0.40
CA ASP A 27 -8.60 -5.20 1.35
C ASP A 27 -8.08 -6.58 1.68
N ILE A 28 -7.96 -6.90 2.96
CA ILE A 28 -7.43 -8.18 3.42
C ILE A 28 -8.47 -8.85 4.32
N GLY A 29 -8.90 -10.07 3.94
CA GLY A 29 -9.87 -10.82 4.71
C GLY A 29 -9.23 -11.82 5.67
N LYS A 30 -8.06 -12.35 5.32
CA LYS A 30 -7.35 -13.33 6.13
C LYS A 30 -5.85 -13.11 5.99
N TRP A 31 -5.10 -13.36 7.05
CA TRP A 31 -3.65 -13.14 7.02
C TRP A 31 -2.92 -14.30 7.70
N THR A 32 -2.01 -14.94 6.95
CA THR A 32 -1.13 -16.01 7.42
C THR A 32 0.25 -15.79 6.82
N SER A 33 1.26 -16.53 7.28
CA SER A 33 2.60 -16.45 6.70
C SER A 33 2.60 -16.79 5.21
N LYS A 34 1.80 -17.76 4.81
CA LYS A 34 1.69 -18.14 3.40
C LYS A 34 1.04 -17.04 2.57
N ILE A 35 -0.02 -16.44 3.08
CA ILE A 35 -0.71 -15.32 2.41
C ILE A 35 0.22 -14.11 2.32
N LYS A 36 1.01 -13.85 3.37
CA LYS A 36 1.99 -12.77 3.36
C LYS A 36 2.99 -12.95 2.21
N GLN A 37 3.50 -14.16 2.01
CA GLN A 37 4.45 -14.44 0.93
C GLN A 37 3.81 -14.20 -0.44
N GLU A 38 2.58 -14.64 -0.62
CA GLU A 38 1.84 -14.41 -1.86
C GLU A 38 1.62 -12.92 -2.10
N PHE A 39 1.25 -12.18 -1.06
CA PHE A 39 1.02 -10.74 -1.11
C PHE A 39 2.28 -10.00 -1.56
N ILE A 40 3.43 -10.32 -0.96
CA ILE A 40 4.71 -9.69 -1.32
C ILE A 40 5.08 -10.01 -2.76
N LYS A 41 4.88 -11.25 -3.18
CA LYS A 41 5.14 -11.65 -4.56
C LYS A 41 4.28 -10.86 -5.55
N ASP A 42 3.00 -10.69 -5.23
CA ASP A 42 2.10 -9.91 -6.06
C ASP A 42 2.49 -8.44 -6.11
N LEU A 43 2.92 -7.85 -4.96
CA LEU A 43 3.42 -6.48 -4.93
C LEU A 43 4.64 -6.31 -5.83
N ASN A 44 5.59 -7.21 -5.75
CA ASN A 44 6.79 -7.13 -6.57
C ASN A 44 6.48 -7.28 -8.05
N THR A 45 5.59 -8.19 -8.40
CA THR A 45 5.16 -8.36 -9.78
C THR A 45 4.47 -7.11 -10.30
N LEU A 46 3.55 -6.56 -9.50
CA LEU A 46 2.83 -5.35 -9.86
C LEU A 46 3.78 -4.19 -10.07
N GLN A 47 4.71 -3.97 -9.12
CA GLN A 47 5.69 -2.89 -9.22
C GLN A 47 6.57 -3.03 -10.46
N SER A 48 6.93 -4.25 -10.83
CA SER A 48 7.78 -4.48 -12.00
C SER A 48 7.10 -4.09 -13.31
N LEU A 49 5.78 -4.02 -13.33
CA LEU A 49 5.00 -3.65 -14.50
C LEU A 49 4.68 -2.15 -14.57
N LEU A 50 5.03 -1.39 -13.54
CA LEU A 50 4.64 0.01 -13.42
C LEU A 50 5.84 0.94 -13.54
N PRO A 51 5.66 2.11 -14.18
CA PRO A 51 6.76 3.07 -14.36
C PRO A 51 7.03 3.93 -13.11
N LEU A 52 6.10 3.95 -12.16
CA LEU A 52 6.21 4.77 -10.95
C LEU A 52 6.16 3.88 -9.71
N PRO A 53 6.82 4.28 -8.62
CA PRO A 53 6.73 3.50 -7.38
C PRO A 53 5.31 3.54 -6.81
N LEU A 54 4.89 2.42 -6.25
CA LEU A 54 3.64 2.36 -5.51
C LEU A 54 3.77 3.16 -4.23
N VAL A 55 2.75 3.96 -3.92
CA VAL A 55 2.73 4.74 -2.68
C VAL A 55 1.45 4.45 -1.92
N ALA A 56 1.51 4.57 -0.61
CA ALA A 56 0.35 4.37 0.26
C ALA A 56 0.37 5.44 1.34
N MET A 57 -0.82 5.88 1.75
CA MET A 57 -0.97 6.88 2.79
C MET A 57 -1.40 6.21 4.07
N VAL A 58 -0.67 6.47 5.16
CA VAL A 58 -0.97 5.92 6.48
C VAL A 58 -1.15 7.09 7.45
N GLN A 59 -2.33 7.19 8.05
CA GLN A 59 -2.60 8.23 9.02
C GLN A 59 -1.73 8.04 10.27
N GLU A 60 -1.32 9.15 10.87
CA GLU A 60 -0.39 9.15 11.99
C GLU A 60 -0.88 8.32 13.16
N ASP A 61 -2.18 8.32 13.42
CA ASP A 61 -2.79 7.58 14.53
C ASP A 61 -3.03 6.09 14.21
N ASN A 62 -2.72 5.66 12.99
CA ASN A 62 -2.90 4.26 12.60
C ASN A 62 -1.57 3.50 12.71
N SER A 63 -1.10 3.34 13.94
CA SER A 63 0.17 2.66 14.20
C SER A 63 0.17 1.19 13.78
N LYS A 64 -0.98 0.55 13.83
CA LYS A 64 -1.12 -0.85 13.41
C LYS A 64 -0.85 -1.01 11.92
N LEU A 65 -1.40 -0.14 11.10
CA LEU A 65 -1.18 -0.16 9.66
C LEU A 65 0.27 0.23 9.33
N ALA A 66 0.84 1.20 10.04
CA ALA A 66 2.23 1.60 9.86
C ALA A 66 3.19 0.43 10.14
N LYS A 67 2.95 -0.31 11.22
CA LYS A 67 3.75 -1.48 11.57
C LYS A 67 3.60 -2.58 10.53
N PHE A 68 2.38 -2.80 10.06
CA PHE A 68 2.10 -3.78 9.01
C PHE A 68 2.90 -3.45 7.75
N GLY A 69 2.84 -2.21 7.28
CA GLY A 69 3.56 -1.79 6.09
C GLY A 69 5.07 -1.92 6.24
N THR A 70 5.61 -1.47 7.37
CA THR A 70 7.05 -1.56 7.64
C THR A 70 7.52 -3.01 7.67
N THR A 71 6.72 -3.90 8.25
CA THR A 71 7.06 -5.33 8.31
C THR A 71 7.12 -5.94 6.92
N LEU A 72 6.30 -5.46 5.97
CA LEU A 72 6.31 -5.94 4.60
C LEU A 72 7.46 -5.36 3.77
N GLY A 73 8.09 -4.28 4.22
CA GLY A 73 9.18 -3.65 3.50
C GLY A 73 8.86 -2.27 2.92
N TRP A 74 7.69 -1.70 3.24
CA TRP A 74 7.38 -0.34 2.84
C TRP A 74 8.28 0.65 3.56
N ILE A 75 8.66 1.72 2.85
CA ILE A 75 9.57 2.74 3.39
C ILE A 75 8.77 3.99 3.71
N LYS A 76 8.90 4.43 4.96
CA LYS A 76 8.25 5.65 5.43
C LYS A 76 8.87 6.87 4.75
N GLY A 77 8.02 7.72 4.19
CA GLY A 77 8.45 8.94 3.51
C GLY A 77 7.94 10.19 4.20
N ASN A 78 7.53 11.17 3.40
CA ASN A 78 7.15 12.49 3.89
C ASN A 78 5.85 12.48 4.66
N GLU A 79 5.77 13.39 5.63
CA GLU A 79 4.53 13.67 6.36
C GLU A 79 3.71 14.70 5.60
N ILE A 80 2.41 14.49 5.53
CA ILE A 80 1.48 15.45 4.92
C ILE A 80 0.35 15.74 5.90
N MET A 81 -0.31 16.89 5.71
CA MET A 81 -1.47 17.26 6.49
C MET A 81 -2.74 17.04 5.66
N LEU A 82 -3.71 16.35 6.24
CA LEU A 82 -4.98 16.09 5.58
C LEU A 82 -5.94 17.26 5.77
N ASN A 83 -6.99 17.32 4.96
CA ASN A 83 -7.97 18.40 5.00
C ASN A 83 -8.67 18.55 6.35
N ASN A 84 -8.77 17.45 7.10
CA ASN A 84 -9.40 17.45 8.41
C ASN A 84 -8.45 17.84 9.55
N GLY A 85 -7.22 18.26 9.22
CA GLY A 85 -6.23 18.67 10.23
C GLY A 85 -5.40 17.54 10.79
N SER A 86 -5.68 16.29 10.44
CA SER A 86 -4.86 15.17 10.90
C SER A 86 -3.63 15.03 10.01
N LYS A 87 -2.63 14.29 10.49
CA LYS A 87 -1.39 14.06 9.76
C LYS A 87 -1.31 12.65 9.23
N ALA A 88 -0.61 12.48 8.12
CA ALA A 88 -0.38 11.18 7.52
C ALA A 88 1.04 11.12 6.97
N ASN A 89 1.55 9.91 6.78
CA ASN A 89 2.84 9.69 6.13
C ASN A 89 2.62 8.94 4.82
N ILE A 90 3.42 9.30 3.83
CA ILE A 90 3.41 8.60 2.54
C ILE A 90 4.49 7.53 2.60
N TYR A 91 4.08 6.29 2.39
CA TYR A 91 4.99 5.15 2.32
C TYR A 91 5.18 4.75 0.86
N SER A 92 6.35 4.24 0.52
CA SER A 92 6.62 3.78 -0.84
C SER A 92 7.12 2.34 -0.85
N TRP A 93 6.80 1.64 -1.93
CA TRP A 93 7.30 0.29 -2.21
C TRP A 93 8.44 0.44 -3.21
N SER A 94 9.65 0.09 -2.80
CA SER A 94 10.85 0.41 -3.59
C SER A 94 11.41 -0.77 -4.35
N LYS A 95 10.67 -1.80 -4.55
CA LYS A 95 11.18 -2.97 -5.28
C LYS A 95 10.97 -2.89 -6.79
#